data_2a0febc3053d9e38530bccd0e3591f18
#
_entry.id   2a0febc3053d9e38530bccd0e3591f18
#
_cell.length_a   1.000
_cell.length_b   1.000
_cell.length_c   1.000
_cell.angle_alpha   90.00
_cell.angle_beta   90.00
_cell.angle_gamma   90.00
#
_symmetry.space_group_name_H-M   'P 1'
#
loop_
_entity.id
_entity.type
_entity.pdbx_description
1 polymer ?
#
loop_
_entity_poly.entity_id
_entity_poly.type
_entity_poly.pdbx_seq_one_letter_code
_entity_poly.pdbx_strand_id
1 'polypeptide(L)'
;MSIFSKIIKAKRESRLALALKSRVLPLFLGLKYTFHDPAANNVILISPDYVEPSKEKLELEIVNRIFKSFKKMKEDQKKVSKIYLPSSLWEQQINNGYSYFTEAIKSNDLDKFHFFLSNFGSWKQYQGVESTTMIKDKMKTIVGRRYLKNVVFFNAVKNWKWFYNNRKNVSSLTYPRHGNQVGALIDNTFVGAGSFFNEIYGSLLCELVDDISRPVVAELGAGYGKLAYFALRNIKSSCFLDFDIPETLCLAAYYLMKTWPEKKVLLYGEEEYSKRSHDKYELIFMPSYEIEKISKNSIDLFINKNSLGEMTREATANYVHHIALSTRYFFHMNHDVFPNVY
;
A
#
# COMPACT_ATOMS: atom_id res chain seq x y z
N MET A 1 -25.87 -15.24 -36.03
CA MET A 1 -25.42 -14.95 -34.65
C MET A 1 -24.87 -13.54 -34.59
N SER A 2 -25.55 -12.62 -33.90
CA SER A 2 -25.20 -11.20 -33.89
C SER A 2 -23.87 -10.97 -33.16
N ILE A 3 -23.14 -9.89 -33.52
CA ILE A 3 -21.90 -9.47 -32.85
C ILE A 3 -22.16 -9.30 -31.35
N PHE A 4 -23.35 -8.83 -30.99
CA PHE A 4 -23.80 -8.71 -29.57
C PHE A 4 -23.80 -10.03 -28.81
N SER A 5 -24.24 -11.15 -29.43
CA SER A 5 -24.26 -12.46 -28.77
C SER A 5 -22.85 -13.03 -28.55
N LYS A 6 -21.89 -12.70 -29.45
CA LYS A 6 -20.48 -13.07 -29.28
C LYS A 6 -19.80 -12.28 -28.14
N ILE A 7 -20.11 -10.99 -28.03
CA ILE A 7 -19.57 -10.12 -26.94
C ILE A 7 -20.12 -10.56 -25.58
N ILE A 8 -21.42 -10.89 -25.49
CA ILE A 8 -22.04 -11.38 -24.26
C ILE A 8 -21.47 -12.75 -23.87
N LYS A 9 -21.22 -13.64 -24.84
CA LYS A 9 -20.60 -14.95 -24.61
C LYS A 9 -19.16 -14.80 -24.13
N ALA A 10 -18.33 -13.98 -24.76
CA ALA A 10 -16.97 -13.70 -24.36
C ALA A 10 -16.89 -13.05 -22.95
N LYS A 11 -17.81 -12.14 -22.64
CA LYS A 11 -17.92 -11.52 -21.30
C LYS A 11 -18.34 -12.52 -20.23
N ARG A 12 -19.18 -13.50 -20.59
CA ARG A 12 -19.62 -14.57 -19.69
C ARG A 12 -18.53 -15.62 -19.47
N GLU A 13 -17.77 -15.97 -20.48
CA GLU A 13 -16.63 -16.90 -20.42
C GLU A 13 -15.47 -16.28 -19.62
N SER A 14 -15.19 -15.00 -19.77
CA SER A 14 -14.17 -14.31 -18.98
C SER A 14 -14.55 -14.22 -17.49
N ARG A 15 -15.84 -13.99 -17.17
CA ARG A 15 -16.34 -14.03 -15.79
C ARG A 15 -16.30 -15.43 -15.18
N LEU A 16 -16.59 -16.45 -15.96
CA LEU A 16 -16.51 -17.85 -15.53
C LEU A 16 -15.05 -18.26 -15.29
N ALA A 17 -14.14 -17.89 -16.20
CA ALA A 17 -12.72 -18.13 -16.06
C ALA A 17 -12.14 -17.38 -14.85
N LEU A 18 -12.57 -16.15 -14.62
CA LEU A 18 -12.17 -15.35 -13.44
C LEU A 18 -12.70 -15.97 -12.14
N ALA A 19 -13.95 -16.42 -12.12
CA ALA A 19 -14.55 -17.10 -10.97
C ALA A 19 -13.88 -18.46 -10.69
N LEU A 20 -13.55 -19.23 -11.72
CA LEU A 20 -12.77 -20.45 -11.59
C LEU A 20 -11.37 -20.18 -11.06
N LYS A 21 -10.68 -19.18 -11.61
CA LYS A 21 -9.33 -18.80 -11.19
C LYS A 21 -9.30 -18.24 -9.75
N SER A 22 -10.29 -17.46 -9.37
CA SER A 22 -10.34 -16.82 -8.03
C SER A 22 -10.90 -17.71 -6.93
N ARG A 23 -11.77 -18.68 -7.25
CA ARG A 23 -12.48 -19.50 -6.25
C ARG A 23 -12.09 -20.97 -6.26
N VAL A 24 -11.98 -21.57 -7.44
CA VAL A 24 -11.74 -23.02 -7.56
C VAL A 24 -10.24 -23.36 -7.56
N LEU A 25 -9.43 -22.61 -8.29
CA LEU A 25 -7.97 -22.82 -8.30
C LEU A 25 -7.32 -22.71 -6.90
N PRO A 26 -7.66 -21.70 -6.08
CA PRO A 26 -7.17 -21.63 -4.70
C PRO A 26 -7.56 -22.83 -3.82
N LEU A 27 -8.76 -23.39 -4.05
CA LEU A 27 -9.20 -24.60 -3.36
C LEU A 27 -8.32 -25.81 -3.71
N PHE A 28 -8.09 -26.02 -5.00
CA PHE A 28 -7.23 -27.13 -5.49
C PHE A 28 -5.78 -26.96 -5.05
N LEU A 29 -5.23 -25.77 -5.13
CA LEU A 29 -3.86 -25.49 -4.69
C LEU A 29 -3.74 -25.70 -3.17
N GLY A 30 -4.72 -25.23 -2.38
CA GLY A 30 -4.72 -25.45 -0.94
C GLY A 30 -4.74 -26.93 -0.56
N LEU A 31 -5.54 -27.75 -1.23
CA LEU A 31 -5.58 -29.20 -1.06
C LEU A 31 -4.27 -29.85 -1.49
N LYS A 32 -3.77 -29.54 -2.68
CA LYS A 32 -2.54 -30.11 -3.23
C LYS A 32 -1.35 -29.87 -2.30
N TYR A 33 -1.14 -28.63 -1.85
CA TYR A 33 0.02 -28.30 -1.02
C TYR A 33 -0.07 -28.81 0.41
N THR A 34 -1.27 -29.05 0.94
CA THR A 34 -1.42 -29.66 2.27
C THR A 34 -0.86 -31.08 2.34
N PHE A 35 -0.94 -31.83 1.25
CA PHE A 35 -0.39 -33.17 1.16
C PHE A 35 1.12 -33.22 0.87
N HIS A 36 1.71 -32.09 0.43
CA HIS A 36 3.09 -32.07 -0.06
C HIS A 36 4.11 -31.44 0.88
N ASP A 37 3.69 -30.61 1.83
CA ASP A 37 4.63 -29.96 2.74
C ASP A 37 4.06 -29.82 4.17
N PRO A 38 4.30 -30.82 5.04
CA PRO A 38 3.86 -30.78 6.44
C PRO A 38 4.38 -29.56 7.22
N ALA A 39 5.52 -28.98 6.81
CA ALA A 39 6.10 -27.82 7.48
C ALA A 39 5.21 -26.55 7.38
N ALA A 40 4.32 -26.49 6.40
CA ALA A 40 3.32 -25.41 6.32
C ALA A 40 2.33 -25.42 7.51
N ASN A 41 2.23 -26.52 8.26
CA ASN A 41 1.42 -26.58 9.48
C ASN A 41 1.95 -25.66 10.58
N ASN A 42 3.25 -25.38 10.58
CA ASN A 42 3.90 -24.47 11.55
C ASN A 42 3.60 -23.00 11.30
N VAL A 43 2.98 -22.68 10.17
CA VAL A 43 2.50 -21.31 9.90
C VAL A 43 1.29 -21.01 10.78
N ILE A 44 1.39 -19.99 11.64
CA ILE A 44 0.31 -19.54 12.51
C ILE A 44 -0.31 -18.29 11.89
N LEU A 45 -1.57 -18.40 11.44
CA LEU A 45 -2.29 -17.28 10.86
C LEU A 45 -2.69 -16.28 11.94
N ILE A 46 -2.47 -15.00 11.68
CA ILE A 46 -2.81 -13.88 12.56
C ILE A 46 -3.93 -13.07 11.92
N SER A 47 -5.09 -13.05 12.58
CA SER A 47 -6.24 -12.21 12.24
C SER A 47 -6.73 -11.55 13.52
N PRO A 48 -6.11 -10.45 13.93
CA PRO A 48 -6.46 -9.83 15.20
C PRO A 48 -7.87 -9.22 15.14
N ASP A 49 -8.53 -9.18 16.27
CA ASP A 49 -9.68 -8.32 16.50
C ASP A 49 -9.25 -6.85 16.50
N TYR A 50 -10.21 -5.94 16.48
CA TYR A 50 -9.91 -4.52 16.62
C TYR A 50 -9.29 -4.26 18.00
N VAL A 51 -8.30 -3.36 18.00
CA VAL A 51 -7.63 -2.91 19.24
C VAL A 51 -8.07 -1.49 19.58
N GLU A 52 -8.11 -1.20 20.87
CA GLU A 52 -8.30 0.17 21.35
C GLU A 52 -7.08 1.02 20.98
N PRO A 53 -7.28 2.27 20.53
CA PRO A 53 -6.21 3.19 20.23
C PRO A 53 -5.33 3.46 21.47
N SER A 54 -4.03 3.63 21.23
CA SER A 54 -3.11 4.03 22.28
C SER A 54 -3.41 5.46 22.77
N LYS A 55 -3.26 5.68 24.07
CA LYS A 55 -3.40 7.02 24.69
C LYS A 55 -2.05 7.70 24.91
N GLU A 56 -0.97 7.15 24.35
CA GLU A 56 0.36 7.74 24.43
C GLU A 56 0.39 9.11 23.74
N LYS A 57 1.01 10.08 24.41
CA LYS A 57 1.07 11.48 23.97
C LYS A 57 1.58 11.60 22.52
N LEU A 58 2.66 10.88 22.19
CA LEU A 58 3.25 10.88 20.86
C LEU A 58 2.26 10.42 19.78
N GLU A 59 1.50 9.34 20.05
CA GLU A 59 0.51 8.84 19.08
C GLU A 59 -0.64 9.83 18.90
N LEU A 60 -1.11 10.43 19.98
CA LEU A 60 -2.16 11.46 19.93
C LEU A 60 -1.70 12.70 19.13
N GLU A 61 -0.44 13.12 19.28
CA GLU A 61 0.15 14.20 18.48
C GLU A 61 0.21 13.84 16.98
N ILE A 62 0.67 12.63 16.63
CA ILE A 62 0.70 12.12 15.25
C ILE A 62 -0.71 12.13 14.65
N VAL A 63 -1.68 11.54 15.35
CA VAL A 63 -3.07 11.44 14.85
C VAL A 63 -3.69 12.83 14.67
N ASN A 64 -3.46 13.75 15.59
CA ASN A 64 -4.00 15.12 15.50
C ASN A 64 -3.40 15.89 14.31
N ARG A 65 -2.09 15.75 14.05
CA ARG A 65 -1.44 16.34 12.87
C ARG A 65 -2.05 15.79 11.58
N ILE A 66 -2.18 14.46 11.46
CA ILE A 66 -2.77 13.81 10.28
C ILE A 66 -4.23 14.22 10.08
N PHE A 67 -5.00 14.32 11.15
CA PHE A 67 -6.40 14.75 11.10
C PHE A 67 -6.54 16.16 10.53
N LYS A 68 -5.72 17.11 10.99
CA LYS A 68 -5.70 18.49 10.47
C LYS A 68 -5.28 18.53 8.99
N SER A 69 -4.23 17.79 8.65
CA SER A 69 -3.74 17.67 7.27
C SER A 69 -4.81 17.09 6.34
N PHE A 70 -5.50 16.02 6.77
CA PHE A 70 -6.57 15.40 5.98
C PHE A 70 -7.73 16.36 5.72
N LYS A 71 -8.16 17.11 6.74
CA LYS A 71 -9.20 18.15 6.57
C LYS A 71 -8.78 19.15 5.50
N LYS A 72 -7.55 19.64 5.57
CA LYS A 72 -6.99 20.60 4.60
C LYS A 72 -6.94 20.00 3.19
N MET A 73 -6.45 18.76 3.07
CA MET A 73 -6.42 18.06 1.78
C MET A 73 -7.82 17.92 1.16
N LYS A 74 -8.83 17.53 1.93
CA LYS A 74 -10.21 17.38 1.44
C LYS A 74 -10.88 18.72 1.09
N GLU A 75 -10.49 19.79 1.73
CA GLU A 75 -10.94 21.13 1.43
C GLU A 75 -10.38 21.63 0.09
N ASP A 76 -9.08 21.45 -0.10
CA ASP A 76 -8.40 21.90 -1.31
C ASP A 76 -8.69 20.99 -2.52
N GLN A 77 -8.93 19.68 -2.28
CA GLN A 77 -9.35 18.74 -3.32
C GLN A 77 -10.61 19.19 -4.10
N LYS A 78 -11.47 20.00 -3.48
CA LYS A 78 -12.67 20.56 -4.15
C LYS A 78 -12.34 21.59 -5.23
N LYS A 79 -11.11 22.13 -5.22
CA LYS A 79 -10.66 23.21 -6.11
C LYS A 79 -9.74 22.73 -7.23
N VAL A 80 -9.31 21.45 -7.18
CA VAL A 80 -8.36 20.91 -8.16
C VAL A 80 -9.05 20.46 -9.46
N SER A 81 -8.27 20.35 -10.53
CA SER A 81 -8.74 19.79 -11.79
C SER A 81 -9.25 18.36 -11.62
N LYS A 82 -10.27 18.00 -12.40
CA LYS A 82 -10.86 16.63 -12.40
C LYS A 82 -9.85 15.53 -12.67
N ILE A 83 -8.76 15.83 -13.37
CA ILE A 83 -7.68 14.85 -13.68
C ILE A 83 -7.00 14.31 -12.41
N TYR A 84 -7.04 15.05 -11.30
CA TYR A 84 -6.46 14.69 -10.01
C TYR A 84 -7.47 14.08 -9.03
N LEU A 85 -8.73 14.00 -9.40
CA LEU A 85 -9.75 13.38 -8.55
C LEU A 85 -9.65 11.85 -8.63
N PRO A 86 -10.06 11.14 -7.58
CA PRO A 86 -10.11 9.68 -7.57
C PRO A 86 -10.88 9.14 -8.78
N SER A 87 -10.41 8.04 -9.37
CA SER A 87 -11.15 7.31 -10.39
C SER A 87 -12.46 6.74 -9.82
N SER A 88 -13.38 6.32 -10.69
CA SER A 88 -14.64 5.69 -10.27
C SER A 88 -14.42 4.46 -9.38
N LEU A 89 -13.32 3.71 -9.60
CA LEU A 89 -12.90 2.60 -8.75
C LEU A 89 -12.62 3.10 -7.32
N TRP A 90 -11.82 4.15 -7.20
CA TRP A 90 -11.44 4.72 -5.91
C TRP A 90 -12.59 5.46 -5.23
N GLU A 91 -13.47 6.14 -5.98
CA GLU A 91 -14.70 6.69 -5.42
C GLU A 91 -15.55 5.63 -4.76
N GLN A 92 -15.70 4.46 -5.40
CA GLN A 92 -16.41 3.33 -4.81
C GLN A 92 -15.73 2.81 -3.53
N GLN A 93 -14.39 2.73 -3.50
CA GLN A 93 -13.66 2.30 -2.30
C GLN A 93 -13.79 3.32 -1.16
N ILE A 94 -13.68 4.60 -1.45
CA ILE A 94 -13.85 5.68 -0.47
C ILE A 94 -15.25 5.63 0.14
N ASN A 95 -16.28 5.46 -0.68
CA ASN A 95 -17.66 5.42 -0.22
C ASN A 95 -18.02 4.14 0.56
N ASN A 96 -17.36 3.02 0.32
CA ASN A 96 -17.62 1.74 0.97
C ASN A 96 -16.58 1.42 2.06
N GLY A 97 -15.30 1.24 1.67
CA GLY A 97 -14.24 0.77 2.57
C GLY A 97 -13.77 1.83 3.55
N TYR A 98 -13.76 3.09 3.12
CA TYR A 98 -13.27 4.23 3.91
C TYR A 98 -14.40 5.10 4.48
N SER A 99 -15.68 4.70 4.33
CA SER A 99 -16.82 5.51 4.81
C SER A 99 -16.73 5.88 6.29
N TYR A 100 -16.37 4.92 7.14
CA TYR A 100 -16.18 5.16 8.58
C TYR A 100 -15.14 6.25 8.86
N PHE A 101 -14.04 6.22 8.13
CA PHE A 101 -12.93 7.18 8.22
C PHE A 101 -13.33 8.57 7.70
N THR A 102 -14.00 8.63 6.55
CA THR A 102 -14.48 9.90 5.98
C THR A 102 -15.60 10.53 6.80
N GLU A 103 -16.44 9.74 7.45
CA GLU A 103 -17.44 10.22 8.39
C GLU A 103 -16.82 10.83 9.64
N ALA A 104 -15.75 10.26 10.18
CA ALA A 104 -15.04 10.82 11.32
C ALA A 104 -14.59 12.28 11.06
N ILE A 105 -14.17 12.57 9.82
CA ILE A 105 -13.80 13.93 9.42
C ILE A 105 -15.03 14.86 9.34
N LYS A 106 -16.12 14.38 8.76
CA LYS A 106 -17.37 15.19 8.63
C LYS A 106 -17.96 15.53 10.00
N SER A 107 -17.90 14.60 10.93
CA SER A 107 -18.37 14.80 12.32
C SER A 107 -17.35 15.46 13.25
N ASN A 108 -16.13 15.72 12.75
CA ASN A 108 -14.99 16.21 13.55
C ASN A 108 -14.66 15.31 14.75
N ASP A 109 -14.79 14.00 14.57
CA ASP A 109 -14.60 12.96 15.57
C ASP A 109 -13.18 12.39 15.50
N LEU A 110 -12.28 12.91 16.33
CA LEU A 110 -10.89 12.51 16.39
C LEU A 110 -10.73 11.06 16.93
N ASP A 111 -11.58 10.65 17.86
CA ASP A 111 -11.50 9.30 18.44
C ASP A 111 -11.87 8.24 17.41
N LYS A 112 -12.93 8.49 16.65
CA LYS A 112 -13.34 7.63 15.51
C LYS A 112 -12.24 7.56 14.45
N PHE A 113 -11.59 8.67 14.14
CA PHE A 113 -10.47 8.74 13.22
C PHE A 113 -9.27 7.92 13.71
N HIS A 114 -8.90 8.10 14.99
CA HIS A 114 -7.81 7.37 15.63
C HIS A 114 -8.09 5.86 15.68
N PHE A 115 -9.32 5.46 16.02
CA PHE A 115 -9.72 4.06 16.02
C PHE A 115 -9.54 3.40 14.64
N PHE A 116 -9.89 4.11 13.56
CA PHE A 116 -9.66 3.61 12.21
C PHE A 116 -8.18 3.46 11.91
N LEU A 117 -7.36 4.49 12.17
CA LEU A 117 -5.91 4.43 11.93
C LEU A 117 -5.24 3.31 12.72
N SER A 118 -5.66 3.06 13.95
CA SER A 118 -5.15 1.97 14.79
C SER A 118 -5.52 0.58 14.27
N ASN A 119 -6.52 0.47 13.37
CA ASN A 119 -7.09 -0.80 12.92
C ASN A 119 -7.17 -0.96 11.39
N PHE A 120 -6.62 -0.05 10.60
CA PHE A 120 -6.79 -0.08 9.13
C PHE A 120 -6.35 -1.42 8.50
N GLY A 121 -5.31 -2.05 9.04
CA GLY A 121 -4.79 -3.34 8.55
C GLY A 121 -5.68 -4.55 8.88
N SER A 122 -6.69 -4.37 9.73
CA SER A 122 -7.76 -5.33 10.04
C SER A 122 -9.12 -4.90 9.50
N TRP A 123 -9.23 -3.74 8.89
CA TRP A 123 -10.48 -3.17 8.38
C TRP A 123 -10.99 -3.89 7.13
N LYS A 124 -12.26 -3.68 6.79
CA LYS A 124 -12.91 -4.28 5.62
C LYS A 124 -12.69 -3.48 4.33
N GLN A 125 -11.52 -2.92 4.12
CA GLN A 125 -11.15 -2.32 2.84
C GLN A 125 -10.30 -3.26 1.99
N TYR A 126 -10.33 -3.06 0.69
CA TYR A 126 -9.66 -3.93 -0.27
C TYR A 126 -8.41 -3.27 -0.88
N GLN A 127 -8.47 -1.99 -1.20
CA GLN A 127 -7.39 -1.22 -1.83
C GLN A 127 -6.66 -0.32 -0.84
N GLY A 128 -5.40 -0.03 -1.13
CA GLY A 128 -4.52 0.75 -0.28
C GLY A 128 -3.96 0.00 0.93
N VAL A 129 -4.61 -1.12 1.31
CA VAL A 129 -4.19 -2.03 2.39
C VAL A 129 -4.36 -3.46 1.91
N GLU A 130 -3.29 -4.13 1.59
CA GLU A 130 -3.16 -5.52 1.14
C GLU A 130 -4.40 -6.40 1.34
N SER A 131 -5.15 -6.73 0.33
CA SER A 131 -6.21 -7.77 0.26
C SER A 131 -6.74 -8.31 1.60
N THR A 132 -6.83 -7.46 2.64
CA THR A 132 -7.16 -7.85 4.02
C THR A 132 -8.49 -8.57 4.09
N THR A 133 -9.51 -8.08 3.39
CA THR A 133 -10.84 -8.70 3.34
C THR A 133 -10.75 -10.11 2.77
N MET A 134 -10.00 -10.30 1.67
CA MET A 134 -9.81 -11.62 1.05
C MET A 134 -9.11 -12.60 2.00
N ILE A 135 -8.09 -12.14 2.75
CA ILE A 135 -7.38 -12.97 3.71
C ILE A 135 -8.32 -13.36 4.85
N LYS A 136 -9.04 -12.41 5.45
CA LYS A 136 -10.00 -12.67 6.52
C LYS A 136 -11.11 -13.63 6.08
N ASP A 137 -11.66 -13.49 4.88
CA ASP A 137 -12.67 -14.39 4.37
C ASP A 137 -12.14 -15.83 4.18
N LYS A 138 -10.92 -15.99 3.70
CA LYS A 138 -10.29 -17.31 3.62
C LYS A 138 -10.02 -17.92 4.99
N MET A 139 -9.73 -17.12 6.01
CA MET A 139 -9.54 -17.61 7.39
C MET A 139 -10.81 -18.25 7.99
N LYS A 140 -11.99 -17.93 7.50
CA LYS A 140 -13.27 -18.50 8.00
C LYS A 140 -13.46 -19.99 7.68
N THR A 141 -12.74 -20.54 6.69
CA THR A 141 -12.91 -21.93 6.25
C THR A 141 -11.63 -22.75 6.43
N ILE A 142 -11.77 -24.07 6.64
CA ILE A 142 -10.62 -24.98 6.74
C ILE A 142 -9.78 -24.93 5.48
N VAL A 143 -10.40 -25.01 4.31
CA VAL A 143 -9.72 -24.98 3.00
C VAL A 143 -9.06 -23.64 2.78
N GLY A 144 -9.70 -22.55 3.12
CA GLY A 144 -9.12 -21.22 3.02
C GLY A 144 -7.91 -21.03 3.91
N ARG A 145 -7.96 -21.50 5.18
CA ARG A 145 -6.80 -21.49 6.08
C ARG A 145 -5.64 -22.32 5.52
N ARG A 146 -5.92 -23.50 4.97
CA ARG A 146 -4.88 -24.34 4.34
C ARG A 146 -4.26 -23.64 3.14
N TYR A 147 -5.07 -23.02 2.29
CA TYR A 147 -4.59 -22.20 1.17
C TYR A 147 -3.67 -21.05 1.64
N LEU A 148 -4.08 -20.29 2.65
CA LEU A 148 -3.28 -19.20 3.19
C LEU A 148 -1.95 -19.71 3.72
N LYS A 149 -1.96 -20.75 4.56
CA LYS A 149 -0.73 -21.33 5.13
C LYS A 149 0.24 -21.80 4.05
N ASN A 150 -0.23 -22.58 3.09
CA ASN A 150 0.64 -23.21 2.09
C ASN A 150 1.04 -22.28 0.95
N VAL A 151 0.06 -21.55 0.35
CA VAL A 151 0.29 -20.79 -0.88
C VAL A 151 0.73 -19.37 -0.59
N VAL A 152 -0.02 -18.67 0.29
CA VAL A 152 0.22 -17.23 0.51
C VAL A 152 1.44 -16.98 1.39
N PHE A 153 1.71 -17.87 2.36
CA PHE A 153 2.81 -17.65 3.30
C PHE A 153 3.96 -18.64 3.10
N PHE A 154 3.77 -19.93 3.31
CA PHE A 154 4.87 -20.91 3.32
C PHE A 154 5.64 -20.97 1.99
N ASN A 155 4.93 -21.20 0.87
CA ASN A 155 5.58 -21.28 -0.44
C ASN A 155 6.16 -19.93 -0.89
N ALA A 156 5.53 -18.82 -0.51
CA ALA A 156 6.06 -17.50 -0.80
C ALA A 156 7.41 -17.28 -0.09
N VAL A 157 7.51 -17.65 1.20
CA VAL A 157 8.77 -17.57 1.94
C VAL A 157 9.79 -18.57 1.40
N LYS A 158 9.38 -19.77 1.02
CA LYS A 158 10.27 -20.77 0.40
C LYS A 158 10.86 -20.26 -0.92
N ASN A 159 10.03 -19.65 -1.79
CA ASN A 159 10.48 -19.05 -3.04
C ASN A 159 11.39 -17.85 -2.80
N TRP A 160 11.09 -17.01 -1.82
CA TRP A 160 11.92 -15.89 -1.42
C TRP A 160 13.29 -16.36 -0.87
N LYS A 161 13.32 -17.39 -0.03
CA LYS A 161 14.57 -18.02 0.43
C LYS A 161 15.39 -18.55 -0.75
N TRP A 162 14.74 -19.21 -1.70
CA TRP A 162 15.38 -19.69 -2.93
C TRP A 162 15.95 -18.56 -3.78
N PHE A 163 15.20 -17.46 -3.99
CA PHE A 163 15.68 -16.28 -4.72
C PHE A 163 16.99 -15.71 -4.15
N TYR A 164 17.12 -15.72 -2.84
CA TYR A 164 18.36 -15.29 -2.15
C TYR A 164 19.36 -16.42 -1.89
N ASN A 165 19.20 -17.60 -2.50
CA ASN A 165 20.04 -18.78 -2.22
C ASN A 165 20.16 -19.09 -0.71
N ASN A 166 19.06 -18.94 0.03
CA ASN A 166 18.97 -19.11 1.49
C ASN A 166 19.90 -18.21 2.34
N ARG A 167 20.43 -17.12 1.77
CA ARG A 167 21.35 -16.22 2.48
C ARG A 167 20.66 -15.22 3.40
N LYS A 168 19.35 -14.97 3.21
CA LYS A 168 18.57 -14.06 4.07
C LYS A 168 17.71 -14.83 5.07
N ASN A 169 17.60 -14.27 6.28
CA ASN A 169 16.73 -14.82 7.35
C ASN A 169 15.29 -14.32 7.18
N VAL A 170 14.31 -15.10 7.63
CA VAL A 170 12.88 -14.75 7.62
C VAL A 170 12.60 -13.43 8.35
N SER A 171 13.41 -13.08 9.35
CA SER A 171 13.34 -11.77 10.02
C SER A 171 13.45 -10.58 9.08
N SER A 172 14.06 -10.74 7.88
CA SER A 172 14.07 -9.71 6.85
C SER A 172 12.69 -9.42 6.26
N LEU A 173 11.71 -10.29 6.45
CA LEU A 173 10.33 -10.12 5.96
C LEU A 173 9.42 -9.39 6.95
N THR A 174 9.88 -9.18 8.20
CA THR A 174 9.08 -8.52 9.21
C THR A 174 9.04 -7.01 9.04
N TYR A 175 8.00 -6.40 9.58
CA TYR A 175 7.78 -4.97 9.62
C TYR A 175 6.87 -4.59 10.81
N PRO A 176 6.89 -3.35 11.28
CA PRO A 176 6.02 -2.89 12.36
C PRO A 176 4.53 -3.10 12.03
N ARG A 177 3.76 -3.58 13.00
CA ARG A 177 2.33 -3.86 12.82
C ARG A 177 1.42 -2.68 13.17
N HIS A 178 1.88 -1.45 12.92
CA HIS A 178 1.06 -0.27 13.13
C HIS A 178 -0.19 -0.30 12.24
N GLY A 179 -1.36 -0.12 12.83
CA GLY A 179 -2.64 -0.29 12.15
C GLY A 179 -3.19 -1.72 12.20
N ASN A 180 -2.66 -2.59 13.06
CA ASN A 180 -3.23 -3.90 13.40
C ASN A 180 -3.38 -4.85 12.20
N GLN A 181 -2.30 -5.07 11.43
CA GLN A 181 -2.35 -5.86 10.20
C GLN A 181 -2.52 -7.36 10.41
N VAL A 182 -3.20 -8.01 9.47
CA VAL A 182 -3.31 -9.46 9.34
C VAL A 182 -2.05 -10.04 8.68
N GLY A 183 -1.72 -11.29 9.02
CA GLY A 183 -0.53 -11.95 8.47
C GLY A 183 -0.37 -13.36 9.01
N ALA A 184 0.88 -13.80 9.16
CA ALA A 184 1.22 -15.08 9.77
C ALA A 184 2.51 -14.96 10.59
N LEU A 185 2.66 -15.83 11.59
CA LEU A 185 3.96 -16.12 12.20
C LEU A 185 4.60 -17.30 11.46
N ILE A 186 5.85 -17.11 11.06
CA ILE A 186 6.72 -18.12 10.46
C ILE A 186 8.04 -18.03 11.21
N ASP A 187 8.46 -19.13 11.83
CA ASP A 187 9.65 -19.15 12.70
C ASP A 187 9.59 -18.00 13.76
N ASN A 188 8.44 -17.82 14.40
CA ASN A 188 8.12 -16.74 15.35
C ASN A 188 8.25 -15.31 14.79
N THR A 189 8.41 -15.15 13.48
CA THR A 189 8.51 -13.85 12.82
C THR A 189 7.18 -13.50 12.17
N PHE A 190 6.68 -12.28 12.40
CA PHE A 190 5.50 -11.78 11.71
C PHE A 190 5.82 -11.49 10.24
N VAL A 191 5.03 -12.09 9.35
CA VAL A 191 5.10 -11.90 7.90
C VAL A 191 3.71 -11.54 7.39
N GLY A 192 3.55 -10.37 6.80
CA GLY A 192 2.31 -9.99 6.12
C GLY A 192 2.26 -10.53 4.69
N ALA A 193 1.07 -10.58 4.12
CA ALA A 193 0.91 -10.96 2.72
C ALA A 193 1.72 -10.00 1.82
N GLY A 194 2.46 -10.54 0.85
CA GLY A 194 3.28 -9.73 -0.06
C GLY A 194 4.58 -9.17 0.54
N SER A 195 4.93 -9.45 1.82
CA SER A 195 6.20 -9.00 2.41
C SER A 195 7.43 -9.41 1.60
N PHE A 196 7.43 -10.61 1.04
CA PHE A 196 8.52 -11.11 0.21
C PHE A 196 8.73 -10.28 -1.07
N PHE A 197 7.67 -9.83 -1.73
CA PHE A 197 7.79 -8.92 -2.88
C PHE A 197 8.30 -7.54 -2.45
N ASN A 198 7.74 -6.97 -1.38
CA ASN A 198 8.16 -5.66 -0.92
C ASN A 198 9.61 -5.68 -0.42
N GLU A 199 10.07 -6.80 0.14
CA GLU A 199 11.47 -6.97 0.56
C GLU A 199 12.41 -7.03 -0.64
N ILE A 200 12.08 -7.82 -1.68
CA ILE A 200 12.89 -7.88 -2.92
C ILE A 200 12.93 -6.52 -3.59
N TYR A 201 11.79 -5.88 -3.80
CA TYR A 201 11.74 -4.56 -4.45
C TYR A 201 12.44 -3.50 -3.61
N GLY A 202 12.24 -3.49 -2.29
CA GLY A 202 12.94 -2.56 -1.40
C GLY A 202 14.45 -2.69 -1.47
N SER A 203 14.97 -3.92 -1.60
CA SER A 203 16.41 -4.15 -1.80
C SER A 203 16.89 -3.63 -3.16
N LEU A 204 16.17 -3.90 -4.24
CA LEU A 204 16.50 -3.40 -5.58
C LEU A 204 16.44 -1.87 -5.66
N LEU A 205 15.43 -1.26 -5.03
CA LEU A 205 15.29 0.20 -5.00
C LEU A 205 16.44 0.87 -4.24
N CYS A 206 16.92 0.23 -3.17
CA CYS A 206 18.09 0.70 -2.44
C CYS A 206 19.36 0.68 -3.32
N GLU A 207 19.55 -0.38 -4.12
CA GLU A 207 20.69 -0.51 -5.05
C GLU A 207 20.71 0.60 -6.13
N LEU A 208 19.52 1.10 -6.55
CA LEU A 208 19.42 2.16 -7.56
C LEU A 208 19.92 3.54 -7.07
N VAL A 209 20.06 3.71 -5.76
CA VAL A 209 20.42 4.99 -5.13
C VAL A 209 21.58 4.84 -4.13
N ASP A 210 22.31 3.74 -4.17
CA ASP A 210 23.40 3.45 -3.22
C ASP A 210 24.62 4.36 -3.39
N ASP A 211 24.80 4.94 -4.59
CA ASP A 211 25.81 5.94 -4.91
C ASP A 211 25.47 7.37 -4.42
N ILE A 212 24.24 7.59 -3.90
CA ILE A 212 23.77 8.90 -3.48
C ILE A 212 23.74 8.97 -1.95
N SER A 213 24.49 9.93 -1.38
CA SER A 213 24.62 10.05 0.08
C SER A 213 23.31 10.35 0.81
N ARG A 214 22.43 11.12 0.18
CA ARG A 214 21.09 11.45 0.69
C ARG A 214 20.08 11.51 -0.46
N PRO A 215 19.63 10.34 -0.96
CA PRO A 215 18.72 10.29 -2.09
C PRO A 215 17.36 10.89 -1.75
N VAL A 216 16.76 11.54 -2.75
CA VAL A 216 15.37 11.98 -2.73
C VAL A 216 14.53 10.93 -3.47
N VAL A 217 13.71 10.22 -2.72
CA VAL A 217 12.87 9.12 -3.22
C VAL A 217 11.42 9.57 -3.18
N ALA A 218 10.68 9.40 -4.26
CA ALA A 218 9.25 9.68 -4.29
C ALA A 218 8.44 8.44 -4.67
N GLU A 219 7.23 8.31 -4.16
CA GLU A 219 6.27 7.27 -4.56
C GLU A 219 4.92 7.89 -4.89
N LEU A 220 4.29 7.46 -6.00
CA LEU A 220 2.91 7.78 -6.34
C LEU A 220 2.05 6.57 -6.03
N GLY A 221 1.15 6.70 -5.03
CA GLY A 221 0.27 5.62 -4.62
C GLY A 221 0.94 4.62 -3.70
N ALA A 222 1.57 5.08 -2.62
CA ALA A 222 2.26 4.22 -1.64
C ALA A 222 1.30 3.34 -0.81
N GLY A 223 -0.01 3.59 -0.88
CA GLY A 223 -1.01 2.93 -0.05
C GLY A 223 -0.77 3.24 1.44
N TYR A 224 -0.44 2.24 2.25
CA TYR A 224 -0.08 2.52 3.65
C TYR A 224 1.44 2.59 3.90
N GLY A 225 2.27 2.67 2.84
CA GLY A 225 3.71 2.88 2.97
C GLY A 225 4.54 1.62 3.20
N LYS A 226 4.03 0.41 2.91
CA LYS A 226 4.77 -0.83 3.16
C LYS A 226 6.02 -0.96 2.28
N LEU A 227 5.93 -0.66 0.97
CA LEU A 227 7.10 -0.70 0.10
C LEU A 227 8.12 0.36 0.51
N ALA A 228 7.64 1.58 0.82
CA ALA A 228 8.47 2.64 1.37
C ALA A 228 9.23 2.18 2.62
N TYR A 229 8.59 1.47 3.55
CA TYR A 229 9.27 0.89 4.72
C TYR A 229 10.42 -0.04 4.31
N PHE A 230 10.15 -1.00 3.41
CA PHE A 230 11.18 -1.97 2.99
C PHE A 230 12.33 -1.34 2.21
N ALA A 231 12.08 -0.27 1.46
CA ALA A 231 13.12 0.50 0.79
C ALA A 231 13.93 1.35 1.78
N LEU A 232 13.25 2.20 2.54
CA LEU A 232 13.89 3.23 3.37
C LEU A 232 14.66 2.65 4.57
N ARG A 233 14.26 1.50 5.12
CA ARG A 233 14.98 0.87 6.24
C ARG A 233 16.44 0.52 5.91
N ASN A 234 16.77 0.38 4.62
CA ASN A 234 18.10 0.06 4.13
C ASN A 234 18.89 1.29 3.66
N ILE A 235 18.24 2.46 3.59
CA ILE A 235 18.86 3.73 3.18
C ILE A 235 19.16 4.53 4.44
N LYS A 236 20.45 4.77 4.73
CA LYS A 236 20.88 5.43 5.98
C LYS A 236 20.35 6.85 6.13
N SER A 237 20.25 7.59 5.05
CA SER A 237 19.74 8.96 5.04
C SER A 237 19.01 9.19 3.72
N SER A 238 17.78 9.70 3.79
CA SER A 238 16.97 9.98 2.59
C SER A 238 15.94 11.06 2.89
N CYS A 239 15.41 11.65 1.82
CA CYS A 239 14.11 12.33 1.85
C CYS A 239 13.13 11.48 1.05
N PHE A 240 12.01 11.10 1.66
CA PHE A 240 10.94 10.35 1.02
C PHE A 240 9.69 11.21 0.87
N LEU A 241 9.16 11.25 -0.36
CA LEU A 241 7.92 11.95 -0.70
C LEU A 241 6.86 10.95 -1.09
N ASP A 242 5.71 10.97 -0.42
CA ASP A 242 4.53 10.20 -0.79
C ASP A 242 3.48 11.11 -1.43
N PHE A 243 3.05 10.72 -2.64
CA PHE A 243 1.94 11.35 -3.36
C PHE A 243 0.80 10.35 -3.51
N ASP A 244 -0.27 10.54 -2.78
CA ASP A 244 -1.43 9.64 -2.84
C ASP A 244 -2.75 10.43 -2.72
N ILE A 245 -3.87 9.74 -2.86
CA ILE A 245 -5.16 10.32 -2.49
C ILE A 245 -5.21 10.57 -0.97
N PRO A 246 -5.95 11.56 -0.49
CA PRO A 246 -5.96 11.93 0.92
C PRO A 246 -6.20 10.77 1.88
N GLU A 247 -7.06 9.82 1.51
CA GLU A 247 -7.46 8.69 2.33
C GLU A 247 -6.31 7.72 2.61
N THR A 248 -5.59 7.31 1.58
CA THR A 248 -4.43 6.38 1.70
C THR A 248 -3.20 7.08 2.23
N LEU A 249 -2.99 8.35 1.86
CA LEU A 249 -1.89 9.17 2.36
C LEU A 249 -1.89 9.26 3.91
N CYS A 250 -3.08 9.33 4.53
CA CYS A 250 -3.19 9.31 5.98
C CYS A 250 -2.72 7.99 6.60
N LEU A 251 -2.94 6.86 5.91
CA LEU A 251 -2.47 5.55 6.37
C LEU A 251 -0.94 5.47 6.31
N ALA A 252 -0.34 5.94 5.21
CA ALA A 252 1.10 5.99 5.05
C ALA A 252 1.74 6.92 6.08
N ALA A 253 1.19 8.10 6.28
CA ALA A 253 1.67 9.05 7.29
C ALA A 253 1.63 8.44 8.69
N TYR A 254 0.50 7.85 9.10
CA TYR A 254 0.37 7.19 10.40
C TYR A 254 1.37 6.05 10.56
N TYR A 255 1.48 5.18 9.56
CA TYR A 255 2.37 4.03 9.59
C TYR A 255 3.84 4.43 9.69
N LEU A 256 4.30 5.33 8.81
CA LEU A 256 5.71 5.71 8.74
C LEU A 256 6.14 6.63 9.89
N MET A 257 5.27 7.54 10.35
CA MET A 257 5.55 8.38 11.53
C MET A 257 5.63 7.57 12.82
N LYS A 258 4.82 6.52 12.97
CA LYS A 258 4.94 5.59 14.10
C LYS A 258 6.16 4.68 14.00
N THR A 259 6.57 4.33 12.78
CA THR A 259 7.75 3.51 12.53
C THR A 259 9.05 4.25 12.85
N TRP A 260 9.10 5.54 12.51
CA TRP A 260 10.28 6.41 12.68
C TRP A 260 9.89 7.73 13.34
N PRO A 261 9.56 7.71 14.65
CA PRO A 261 9.09 8.90 15.36
C PRO A 261 10.15 10.00 15.49
N GLU A 262 11.43 9.66 15.31
CA GLU A 262 12.54 10.59 15.34
C GLU A 262 12.70 11.39 14.03
N LYS A 263 12.09 10.95 12.93
CA LYS A 263 12.24 11.60 11.62
C LYS A 263 11.48 12.92 11.55
N LYS A 264 12.09 13.89 10.87
CA LYS A 264 11.44 15.17 10.57
C LYS A 264 10.41 14.97 9.45
N VAL A 265 9.15 15.26 9.79
CA VAL A 265 7.99 15.01 8.89
C VAL A 265 7.30 16.31 8.52
N LEU A 266 7.00 16.46 7.22
CA LEU A 266 6.11 17.48 6.67
C LEU A 266 4.81 16.84 6.22
N LEU A 267 3.68 17.25 6.80
CA LEU A 267 2.36 16.92 6.33
C LEU A 267 1.78 18.11 5.52
N TYR A 268 0.94 17.79 4.54
CA TYR A 268 0.25 18.81 3.76
C TYR A 268 -0.51 19.80 4.62
N GLY A 269 -0.30 21.09 4.36
CA GLY A 269 -0.93 22.19 5.09
C GLY A 269 -0.18 22.67 6.34
N GLU A 270 0.92 22.03 6.74
CA GLU A 270 1.79 22.52 7.82
C GLU A 270 2.73 23.62 7.34
N GLU A 271 3.37 23.41 6.20
CA GLU A 271 4.19 24.39 5.49
C GLU A 271 3.97 24.24 3.98
N GLU A 272 4.37 25.24 3.22
CA GLU A 272 4.36 25.16 1.76
C GLU A 272 5.48 24.26 1.26
N TYR A 273 5.13 23.27 0.43
CA TYR A 273 6.10 22.37 -0.17
C TYR A 273 6.93 23.07 -1.25
N SER A 274 8.23 22.87 -1.22
CA SER A 274 9.19 23.34 -2.22
C SER A 274 10.40 22.43 -2.28
N LYS A 275 11.29 22.61 -3.27
CA LYS A 275 12.55 21.84 -3.35
C LYS A 275 13.38 21.93 -2.06
N ARG A 276 13.35 23.05 -1.34
CA ARG A 276 14.04 23.22 -0.04
C ARG A 276 13.50 22.31 1.06
N SER A 277 12.27 21.82 0.91
CA SER A 277 11.69 20.87 1.84
C SER A 277 12.47 19.54 1.86
N HIS A 278 13.13 19.17 0.76
CA HIS A 278 13.93 17.95 0.69
C HIS A 278 15.15 17.98 1.63
N ASP A 279 15.70 19.16 1.89
CA ASP A 279 16.84 19.32 2.81
C ASP A 279 16.39 19.34 4.27
N LYS A 280 15.17 19.83 4.53
CA LYS A 280 14.62 20.06 5.86
C LYS A 280 13.96 18.81 6.46
N TYR A 281 13.28 18.02 5.63
CA TYR A 281 12.45 16.89 6.04
C TYR A 281 12.97 15.54 5.52
N GLU A 282 12.66 14.47 6.23
CA GLU A 282 12.98 13.10 5.86
C GLU A 282 11.77 12.34 5.32
N LEU A 283 10.56 12.72 5.75
CA LEU A 283 9.29 12.22 5.24
C LEU A 283 8.39 13.39 4.87
N ILE A 284 7.84 13.37 3.66
CA ILE A 284 6.95 14.41 3.13
C ILE A 284 5.70 13.73 2.57
N PHE A 285 4.53 14.14 3.02
CA PHE A 285 3.25 13.59 2.60
C PHE A 285 2.41 14.65 1.93
N MET A 286 2.22 14.51 0.61
CA MET A 286 1.48 15.45 -0.21
C MET A 286 0.35 14.74 -0.97
N PRO A 287 -0.85 15.32 -1.07
CA PRO A 287 -1.87 14.74 -1.91
C PRO A 287 -1.43 14.71 -3.38
N SER A 288 -1.88 13.72 -4.13
CA SER A 288 -1.41 13.46 -5.50
C SER A 288 -1.56 14.64 -6.46
N TYR A 289 -2.48 15.55 -6.20
CA TYR A 289 -2.65 16.79 -6.98
C TYR A 289 -1.53 17.83 -6.78
N GLU A 290 -0.65 17.64 -5.81
CA GLU A 290 0.53 18.50 -5.59
C GLU A 290 1.75 18.08 -6.44
N ILE A 291 1.63 17.03 -7.25
CA ILE A 291 2.73 16.51 -8.06
C ILE A 291 3.31 17.56 -9.02
N GLU A 292 2.49 18.50 -9.49
CA GLU A 292 2.92 19.59 -10.36
C GLU A 292 3.97 20.52 -9.71
N LYS A 293 4.02 20.55 -8.37
CA LYS A 293 4.97 21.38 -7.62
C LYS A 293 6.37 20.78 -7.53
N ILE A 294 6.55 19.54 -8.00
CA ILE A 294 7.87 18.92 -8.02
C ILE A 294 8.75 19.64 -9.03
N SER A 295 9.91 20.09 -8.57
CA SER A 295 10.89 20.74 -9.45
C SER A 295 11.50 19.74 -10.42
N LYS A 296 11.88 20.19 -11.62
CA LYS A 296 12.59 19.36 -12.61
C LYS A 296 13.89 18.82 -12.01
N ASN A 297 14.20 17.56 -12.33
CA ASN A 297 15.43 16.87 -11.91
C ASN A 297 15.71 17.00 -10.39
N SER A 298 14.66 16.89 -9.55
CA SER A 298 14.79 17.02 -8.10
C SER A 298 14.56 15.73 -7.33
N ILE A 299 14.23 14.65 -8.03
CA ILE A 299 13.99 13.31 -7.48
C ILE A 299 15.02 12.35 -8.08
N ASP A 300 15.70 11.58 -7.24
CA ASP A 300 16.66 10.58 -7.69
C ASP A 300 15.96 9.30 -8.13
N LEU A 301 14.92 8.88 -7.41
CA LEU A 301 14.15 7.69 -7.72
C LEU A 301 12.66 7.96 -7.51
N PHE A 302 11.85 7.75 -8.54
CA PHE A 302 10.41 7.77 -8.44
C PHE A 302 9.83 6.35 -8.52
N ILE A 303 8.92 6.01 -7.64
CA ILE A 303 8.33 4.68 -7.50
C ILE A 303 6.83 4.75 -7.83
N ASN A 304 6.33 3.75 -8.57
CA ASN A 304 4.91 3.49 -8.69
C ASN A 304 4.65 1.99 -8.72
N LYS A 305 3.81 1.51 -7.81
CA LYS A 305 3.45 0.10 -7.73
C LYS A 305 1.93 -0.07 -7.66
N ASN A 306 1.37 -0.64 -8.73
CA ASN A 306 -0.04 -1.02 -8.86
C ASN A 306 -1.06 0.14 -8.80
N SER A 307 -0.66 1.40 -8.87
CA SER A 307 -1.61 2.51 -8.78
C SER A 307 -1.93 3.16 -10.11
N LEU A 308 -0.99 3.25 -11.08
CA LEU A 308 -1.25 3.82 -12.40
C LEU A 308 -2.35 3.06 -13.17
N GLY A 309 -2.41 1.73 -13.01
CA GLY A 309 -3.45 0.91 -13.64
C GLY A 309 -4.87 1.15 -13.10
N GLU A 310 -4.99 1.82 -11.95
CA GLU A 310 -6.27 2.16 -11.29
C GLU A 310 -6.77 3.57 -11.64
N MET A 311 -6.00 4.32 -12.45
CA MET A 311 -6.29 5.68 -12.87
C MET A 311 -6.85 5.73 -14.29
N THR A 312 -7.48 6.86 -14.67
CA THR A 312 -7.85 7.10 -16.06
C THR A 312 -6.59 7.24 -16.92
N ARG A 313 -6.70 6.98 -18.23
CA ARG A 313 -5.57 7.15 -19.16
C ARG A 313 -5.02 8.57 -19.15
N GLU A 314 -5.91 9.56 -19.05
CA GLU A 314 -5.57 10.98 -19.02
C GLU A 314 -4.79 11.31 -17.73
N ALA A 315 -5.29 10.87 -16.58
CA ALA A 315 -4.59 11.03 -15.30
C ALA A 315 -3.22 10.34 -15.31
N THR A 316 -3.15 9.10 -15.80
CA THR A 316 -1.89 8.35 -15.94
C THR A 316 -0.88 9.10 -16.80
N ALA A 317 -1.30 9.60 -17.97
CA ALA A 317 -0.42 10.36 -18.86
C ALA A 317 0.11 11.63 -18.19
N ASN A 318 -0.75 12.35 -17.47
CA ASN A 318 -0.38 13.54 -16.72
C ASN A 318 0.63 13.23 -15.61
N TYR A 319 0.39 12.21 -14.79
CA TYR A 319 1.33 11.82 -13.73
C TYR A 319 2.68 11.37 -14.30
N VAL A 320 2.68 10.53 -15.34
CA VAL A 320 3.92 10.07 -16.00
C VAL A 320 4.70 11.25 -16.59
N HIS A 321 4.01 12.26 -17.15
CA HIS A 321 4.67 13.48 -17.64
C HIS A 321 5.43 14.21 -16.51
N HIS A 322 4.79 14.45 -15.35
CA HIS A 322 5.44 15.10 -14.21
C HIS A 322 6.58 14.25 -13.63
N ILE A 323 6.40 12.94 -13.53
CA ILE A 323 7.44 12.00 -13.11
C ILE A 323 8.65 12.10 -14.04
N ALA A 324 8.44 12.01 -15.35
CA ALA A 324 9.52 12.06 -16.34
C ALA A 324 10.32 13.37 -16.32
N LEU A 325 9.69 14.49 -15.97
CA LEU A 325 10.38 15.78 -15.81
C LEU A 325 11.18 15.88 -14.50
N SER A 326 10.81 15.16 -13.48
CA SER A 326 11.31 15.35 -12.12
C SER A 326 12.38 14.35 -11.69
N THR A 327 12.44 13.15 -12.30
CA THR A 327 13.24 12.05 -11.77
C THR A 327 14.36 11.58 -12.68
N ARG A 328 15.45 11.06 -12.05
CA ARG A 328 16.54 10.34 -12.71
C ARG A 328 16.15 8.90 -13.04
N TYR A 329 15.52 8.18 -12.11
CA TYR A 329 15.07 6.81 -12.27
C TYR A 329 13.58 6.69 -11.98
N PHE A 330 12.87 5.97 -12.82
CA PHE A 330 11.48 5.61 -12.62
C PHE A 330 11.33 4.09 -12.53
N PHE A 331 11.03 3.59 -11.34
CA PHE A 331 10.65 2.21 -11.12
C PHE A 331 9.14 2.10 -11.09
N HIS A 332 8.56 1.28 -11.99
CA HIS A 332 7.13 1.03 -11.95
C HIS A 332 6.80 -0.44 -12.13
N MET A 333 5.69 -0.88 -11.51
CA MET A 333 5.10 -2.19 -11.66
C MET A 333 3.58 -2.06 -11.65
N ASN A 334 2.95 -2.35 -12.77
CA ASN A 334 1.50 -2.29 -12.94
C ASN A 334 0.98 -3.51 -13.69
N HIS A 335 -0.32 -3.78 -13.61
CA HIS A 335 -0.94 -4.90 -14.27
C HIS A 335 -1.24 -4.59 -15.74
N ASP A 336 -0.81 -5.46 -16.65
CA ASP A 336 -1.16 -5.38 -18.08
C ASP A 336 -2.62 -5.73 -18.36
N VAL A 337 -3.28 -6.44 -17.41
CA VAL A 337 -4.62 -7.01 -17.59
C VAL A 337 -5.75 -6.02 -17.29
N PHE A 338 -5.46 -4.94 -16.59
CA PHE A 338 -6.39 -3.85 -16.32
C PHE A 338 -5.86 -2.59 -16.99
N PRO A 339 -6.00 -2.47 -18.33
CA PRO A 339 -5.73 -1.20 -18.98
C PRO A 339 -6.68 -0.17 -18.38
N ASN A 340 -6.18 0.99 -18.07
CA ASN A 340 -6.87 2.18 -17.53
C ASN A 340 -8.29 2.34 -18.11
N VAL A 341 -9.26 1.70 -17.50
CA VAL A 341 -10.66 1.65 -17.98
C VAL A 341 -11.58 2.48 -17.08
N TYR A 342 -11.00 3.09 -16.05
CA TYR A 342 -11.76 3.78 -15.02
C TYR A 342 -11.80 5.28 -15.24
#